data_a3435d0419a8c215b91e650a285a1af2
#
_entry.id   a3435d0419a8c215b91e650a285a1af2
#
_cell.length_a   1.000
_cell.length_b   1.000
_cell.length_c   1.000
_cell.angle_alpha   90.00
_cell.angle_beta   90.00
_cell.angle_gamma   90.00
#
_symmetry.space_group_name_H-M   'P 1'
#
loop_
_entity.id
_entity.type
_entity.pdbx_description
1 polymer ?
#
loop_
_entity_poly.entity_id
_entity_poly.type
_entity_poly.pdbx_seq_one_letter_code
_entity_poly.pdbx_strand_id
1 'polypeptide(L)'
;MGRYLKERNPAVQIIAVEPDGFSALLGLEPGLHVIHQIQGIGDGFIPSVLDPGLIDDVITVSDDDAVYCTRKLSRTLGLLVGTSAGANVYAARILSARLGPGSRVATVLPDRAERYFSTALL
;
A
#
# COMPACT_ATOMS: atom_id res chain seq x y z
N MET A 1 -3.39 -5.29 14.01
CA MET A 1 -2.08 -4.60 14.14
C MET A 1 -2.25 -3.16 14.64
N GLY A 2 -2.97 -2.28 13.97
CA GLY A 2 -3.13 -0.86 14.31
C GLY A 2 -3.61 -0.61 15.75
N ARG A 3 -4.66 -1.31 16.18
CA ARG A 3 -5.17 -1.21 17.56
C ARG A 3 -4.09 -1.49 18.59
N TYR A 4 -3.38 -2.60 18.45
CA TYR A 4 -2.29 -2.98 19.35
C TYR A 4 -1.17 -1.94 19.41
N LEU A 5 -0.80 -1.38 18.26
CA LEU A 5 0.25 -0.36 18.19
C LEU A 5 -0.19 0.94 18.89
N LYS A 6 -1.42 1.39 18.65
CA LYS A 6 -1.97 2.60 19.29
C LYS A 6 -2.18 2.43 20.80
N GLU A 7 -2.53 1.25 21.27
CA GLU A 7 -2.59 0.95 22.70
C GLU A 7 -1.23 1.07 23.40
N ARG A 8 -0.14 0.74 22.68
CA ARG A 8 1.23 0.84 23.21
C ARG A 8 1.86 2.21 23.02
N ASN A 9 1.53 2.87 21.94
CA ASN A 9 1.99 4.21 21.62
C ASN A 9 0.89 4.97 20.87
N PRO A 10 0.09 5.81 21.56
CA PRO A 10 -0.99 6.57 20.92
C PRO A 10 -0.53 7.52 19.80
N ALA A 11 0.76 7.89 19.78
CA ALA A 11 1.33 8.76 18.74
C ALA A 11 1.67 8.01 17.43
N VAL A 12 1.54 6.68 17.39
CA VAL A 12 1.73 5.92 16.15
C VAL A 12 0.65 6.30 15.14
N GLN A 13 1.08 6.65 13.95
CA GLN A 13 0.19 6.87 12.82
C GLN A 13 0.01 5.57 12.01
N ILE A 14 -1.23 5.26 11.68
CA ILE A 14 -1.62 4.14 10.84
C ILE A 14 -2.06 4.70 9.49
N ILE A 15 -1.30 4.39 8.46
CA ILE A 15 -1.53 4.90 7.11
C ILE A 15 -2.03 3.75 6.24
N ALA A 16 -3.20 3.91 5.64
CA ALA A 16 -3.70 2.98 4.65
C ALA A 16 -3.10 3.28 3.28
N VAL A 17 -2.91 2.22 2.48
CA VAL A 17 -2.44 2.33 1.09
C VAL A 17 -3.53 1.77 0.19
N GLU A 18 -4.00 2.56 -0.76
CA GLU A 18 -5.04 2.18 -1.71
C GLU A 18 -4.62 2.53 -3.16
N PRO A 19 -5.17 1.83 -4.16
CA PRO A 19 -4.93 2.19 -5.56
C PRO A 19 -5.52 3.57 -5.89
N ASP A 20 -4.83 4.31 -6.75
CA ASP A 20 -5.33 5.59 -7.24
C ASP A 20 -6.65 5.42 -8.02
N GLY A 21 -7.64 6.27 -7.71
CA GLY A 21 -8.98 6.15 -8.29
C GLY A 21 -9.87 5.02 -7.71
N PHE A 22 -9.37 4.25 -6.72
CA PHE A 22 -10.06 3.11 -6.10
C PHE A 22 -9.98 3.14 -4.57
N SER A 23 -10.22 4.28 -3.96
CA SER A 23 -10.11 4.41 -2.51
C SER A 23 -11.49 4.37 -1.84
N ALA A 24 -11.87 3.20 -1.33
CA ALA A 24 -13.08 3.04 -0.54
C ALA A 24 -13.01 3.84 0.78
N LEU A 25 -11.83 4.01 1.34
CA LEU A 25 -11.60 4.79 2.57
C LEU A 25 -11.76 6.30 2.34
N LEU A 26 -11.53 6.79 1.12
CA LEU A 26 -11.77 8.17 0.73
C LEU A 26 -13.19 8.40 0.19
N GLY A 27 -14.04 7.35 0.18
CA GLY A 27 -15.39 7.44 -0.36
C GLY A 27 -15.44 7.57 -1.89
N LEU A 28 -14.37 7.17 -2.58
CA LEU A 28 -14.33 7.12 -4.03
C LEU A 28 -14.99 5.83 -4.49
N GLU A 29 -16.17 5.94 -5.10
CA GLU A 29 -16.83 4.82 -5.74
C GLU A 29 -16.00 4.40 -6.97
N PRO A 30 -15.73 3.08 -7.13
CA PRO A 30 -15.08 2.62 -8.35
C PRO A 30 -15.95 2.97 -9.57
N GLY A 31 -15.43 3.77 -10.47
CA GLY A 31 -16.09 4.01 -11.76
C GLY A 31 -16.26 2.68 -12.51
N LEU A 32 -17.31 2.56 -13.34
CA LEU A 32 -17.72 1.34 -14.04
C LEU A 32 -16.64 0.63 -14.88
N HIS A 33 -15.43 1.22 -15.02
CA HIS A 33 -14.35 0.72 -15.87
C HIS A 33 -12.94 0.90 -15.30
N VAL A 34 -12.80 1.19 -14.02
CA VAL A 34 -11.45 1.34 -13.45
C VAL A 34 -10.96 -0.04 -13.00
N ILE A 35 -10.01 -0.60 -13.74
CA ILE A 35 -9.28 -1.83 -13.39
C ILE A 35 -7.88 -1.39 -12.99
N HIS A 36 -7.47 -1.69 -11.76
CA HIS A 36 -6.08 -1.49 -11.33
C HIS A 36 -5.31 -2.81 -11.31
N GLN A 37 -3.96 -2.73 -11.37
CA GLN A 37 -3.07 -3.89 -11.42
C GLN A 37 -2.48 -4.26 -10.05
N ILE A 38 -2.82 -3.53 -8.99
CA ILE A 38 -2.33 -3.78 -7.64
C ILE A 38 -3.23 -4.82 -6.97
N GLN A 39 -2.92 -6.10 -7.16
CA GLN A 39 -3.73 -7.19 -6.61
C GLN A 39 -3.65 -7.24 -5.09
N GLY A 40 -4.80 -7.55 -4.46
CA GLY A 40 -4.93 -7.73 -3.02
C GLY A 40 -5.28 -6.47 -2.22
N ILE A 41 -5.47 -5.34 -2.89
CA ILE A 41 -6.00 -4.09 -2.31
C ILE A 41 -6.96 -3.43 -3.29
N GLY A 42 -7.81 -2.53 -2.82
CA GLY A 42 -8.68 -1.75 -3.70
C GLY A 42 -9.88 -2.52 -4.25
N ASP A 43 -10.42 -3.47 -3.49
CA ASP A 43 -11.59 -4.28 -3.92
C ASP A 43 -12.92 -3.49 -3.94
N GLY A 44 -12.89 -2.18 -3.72
CA GLY A 44 -14.07 -1.30 -3.77
C GLY A 44 -15.00 -1.40 -2.55
N PHE A 45 -14.58 -2.08 -1.49
CA PHE A 45 -15.34 -2.17 -0.24
C PHE A 45 -14.42 -2.12 0.98
N ILE A 46 -14.97 -1.73 2.12
CA ILE A 46 -14.27 -1.75 3.42
C ILE A 46 -14.52 -3.11 4.07
N PRO A 47 -13.50 -3.97 4.23
CA PRO A 47 -13.67 -5.26 4.88
C PRO A 47 -14.17 -5.10 6.32
N SER A 48 -15.04 -6.00 6.79
CA SER A 48 -15.60 -5.96 8.15
C SER A 48 -14.55 -6.07 9.26
N VAL A 49 -13.37 -6.61 8.95
CA VAL A 49 -12.23 -6.70 9.89
C VAL A 49 -11.43 -5.41 10.00
N LEU A 50 -11.66 -4.45 9.09
CA LEU A 50 -11.02 -3.15 9.12
C LEU A 50 -11.83 -2.19 9.99
N ASP A 51 -11.17 -1.57 10.94
CA ASP A 51 -11.71 -0.47 11.73
C ASP A 51 -11.18 0.86 11.16
N PRO A 52 -11.99 1.59 10.39
CA PRO A 52 -11.57 2.86 9.77
C PRO A 52 -11.16 3.91 10.80
N GLY A 53 -11.71 3.85 12.03
CA GLY A 53 -11.35 4.76 13.11
C GLY A 53 -9.91 4.62 13.61
N LEU A 54 -9.19 3.58 13.19
CA LEU A 54 -7.77 3.41 13.50
C LEU A 54 -6.84 4.03 12.46
N ILE A 55 -7.37 4.43 11.29
CA ILE A 55 -6.59 4.97 10.18
C ILE A 55 -6.46 6.48 10.35
N ASP A 56 -5.24 6.97 10.31
CA ASP A 56 -4.93 8.39 10.47
C ASP A 56 -4.83 9.12 9.13
N ASP A 57 -4.40 8.43 8.06
CA ASP A 57 -4.29 8.98 6.71
C ASP A 57 -4.36 7.87 5.66
N VAL A 58 -4.64 8.24 4.41
CA VAL A 58 -4.67 7.35 3.25
C VAL A 58 -3.70 7.88 2.19
N ILE A 59 -2.83 7.01 1.66
CA ILE A 59 -1.97 7.32 0.52
C ILE A 59 -2.43 6.47 -0.66
N THR A 60 -2.83 7.13 -1.74
CA THR A 60 -3.14 6.45 -3.00
C THR A 60 -1.88 6.28 -3.84
N VAL A 61 -1.80 5.16 -4.58
CA VAL A 61 -0.65 4.79 -5.41
C VAL A 61 -1.14 4.35 -6.78
N SER A 62 -0.53 4.88 -7.83
CA SER A 62 -0.82 4.46 -9.20
C SER A 62 -0.24 3.06 -9.50
N ASP A 63 -0.82 2.38 -10.50
CA ASP A 63 -0.29 1.11 -10.99
C ASP A 63 1.16 1.22 -11.44
N ASP A 64 1.49 2.29 -12.17
CA ASP A 64 2.84 2.53 -12.68
C ASP A 64 3.87 2.69 -11.55
N ASP A 65 3.53 3.43 -10.50
CA ASP A 65 4.40 3.62 -9.34
C ASP A 65 4.60 2.34 -8.56
N ALA A 66 3.54 1.54 -8.40
CA ALA A 66 3.59 0.24 -7.73
C ALA A 66 4.50 -0.74 -8.50
N VAL A 67 4.29 -0.88 -9.81
CA VAL A 67 5.10 -1.74 -10.69
C VAL A 67 6.55 -1.27 -10.75
N TYR A 68 6.76 0.04 -10.93
CA TYR A 68 8.12 0.62 -10.91
C TYR A 68 8.86 0.30 -9.62
N CYS A 69 8.20 0.50 -8.48
CA CYS A 69 8.79 0.24 -7.17
C CYS A 69 9.10 -1.24 -6.96
N THR A 70 8.18 -2.13 -7.37
CA THR A 70 8.39 -3.58 -7.31
C THR A 70 9.60 -4.01 -8.12
N ARG A 71 9.71 -3.55 -9.38
CA ARG A 71 10.88 -3.84 -10.24
C ARG A 71 12.18 -3.29 -9.65
N LYS A 72 12.12 -2.11 -9.04
CA LYS A 72 13.28 -1.51 -8.38
C LYS A 72 13.73 -2.34 -7.18
N LEU A 73 12.81 -2.81 -6.34
CA LEU A 73 13.12 -3.70 -5.21
C LEU A 73 13.82 -4.98 -5.69
N SER A 74 13.32 -5.58 -6.77
CA SER A 74 13.94 -6.76 -7.38
C SER A 74 15.37 -6.47 -7.87
N ARG A 75 15.55 -5.41 -8.65
CA ARG A 75 16.85 -5.11 -9.30
C ARG A 75 17.91 -4.63 -8.33
N THR A 76 17.53 -3.88 -7.29
CA THR A 76 18.51 -3.25 -6.38
C THR A 76 18.74 -4.04 -5.10
N LEU A 77 17.74 -4.78 -4.63
CA LEU A 77 17.79 -5.48 -3.36
C LEU A 77 17.60 -7.00 -3.48
N GLY A 78 17.32 -7.52 -4.69
CA GLY A 78 17.03 -8.94 -4.90
C GLY A 78 15.70 -9.41 -4.29
N LEU A 79 14.80 -8.47 -3.94
CA LEU A 79 13.51 -8.78 -3.32
C LEU A 79 12.47 -9.05 -4.42
N LEU A 80 12.12 -10.31 -4.63
CA LEU A 80 11.11 -10.75 -5.57
C LEU A 80 9.73 -10.73 -4.89
N VAL A 81 9.04 -9.60 -5.00
CA VAL A 81 7.76 -9.31 -4.31
C VAL A 81 6.66 -8.94 -5.31
N GLY A 82 5.40 -8.98 -4.89
CA GLY A 82 4.26 -8.58 -5.70
C GLY A 82 4.04 -7.08 -5.79
N THR A 83 3.06 -6.65 -6.62
CA THR A 83 2.75 -5.24 -6.88
C THR A 83 2.27 -4.49 -5.65
N SER A 84 1.51 -5.15 -4.77
CA SER A 84 1.07 -4.54 -3.50
C SER A 84 2.24 -4.22 -2.56
N ALA A 85 3.31 -5.02 -2.59
CA ALA A 85 4.55 -4.70 -1.87
C ALA A 85 5.22 -3.44 -2.44
N GLY A 86 5.22 -3.29 -3.77
CA GLY A 86 5.70 -2.08 -4.45
C GLY A 86 4.91 -0.84 -4.06
N ALA A 87 3.58 -0.94 -4.04
CA ALA A 87 2.70 0.13 -3.59
C ALA A 87 2.99 0.53 -2.13
N ASN A 88 3.12 -0.45 -1.24
CA ASN A 88 3.44 -0.21 0.16
C ASN A 88 4.79 0.50 0.34
N VAL A 89 5.82 0.09 -0.37
CA VAL A 89 7.15 0.74 -0.29
C VAL A 89 7.13 2.14 -0.91
N TYR A 90 6.38 2.34 -1.99
CA TYR A 90 6.19 3.66 -2.58
C TYR A 90 5.53 4.62 -1.61
N ALA A 91 4.40 4.23 -1.01
CA ALA A 91 3.70 5.00 0.01
C ALA A 91 4.60 5.28 1.24
N ALA A 92 5.36 4.29 1.70
CA ALA A 92 6.29 4.45 2.81
C ALA A 92 7.39 5.49 2.50
N ARG A 93 7.86 5.57 1.26
CA ARG A 93 8.81 6.62 0.83
C ARG A 93 8.20 8.02 0.86
N ILE A 94 6.96 8.15 0.36
CA ILE A 94 6.22 9.43 0.43
C ILE A 94 6.07 9.86 1.89
N LEU A 95 5.61 8.95 2.74
CA LEU A 95 5.42 9.24 4.16
C LEU A 95 6.73 9.60 4.86
N SER A 96 7.80 8.86 4.60
CA SER A 96 9.13 9.15 5.16
C SER A 96 9.63 10.55 4.77
N ALA A 97 9.39 10.95 3.52
CA ALA A 97 9.75 12.30 3.06
C ALA A 97 8.92 13.39 3.74
N ARG A 98 7.62 13.14 4.00
CA ARG A 98 6.74 14.07 4.74
C ARG A 98 7.14 14.24 6.21
N LEU A 99 7.53 13.13 6.85
CA LEU A 99 7.88 13.10 8.28
C LEU A 99 9.28 13.65 8.55
N GLY A 100 10.17 13.60 7.57
CA GLY A 100 11.53 14.10 7.70
C GLY A 100 12.51 13.17 8.43
N PRO A 101 13.77 13.64 8.64
CA PRO A 101 14.84 12.86 9.26
C PRO A 101 14.50 12.45 10.69
N GLY A 102 14.90 11.23 11.08
CA GLY A 102 14.69 10.67 12.42
C GLY A 102 13.36 9.93 12.59
N SER A 103 12.43 10.04 11.64
CA SER A 103 11.19 9.27 11.64
C SER A 103 11.45 7.79 11.32
N ARG A 104 10.57 6.91 11.83
CA ARG A 104 10.58 5.48 11.52
C ARG A 104 9.28 5.12 10.83
N VAL A 105 9.38 4.60 9.61
CA VAL A 105 8.26 4.08 8.83
C VAL A 105 8.44 2.59 8.66
N ALA A 106 7.44 1.81 9.03
CA ALA A 106 7.40 0.37 8.82
C ALA A 106 6.29 0.01 7.83
N THR A 107 6.57 -0.94 6.96
CA THR A 107 5.58 -1.48 6.02
C THR A 107 5.73 -2.99 5.87
N VAL A 108 4.82 -3.61 5.13
CA VAL A 108 4.79 -5.06 4.91
C VAL A 108 4.95 -5.35 3.41
N LEU A 109 5.69 -6.40 3.10
CA LEU A 109 5.79 -6.99 1.76
C LEU A 109 4.92 -8.27 1.76
N PRO A 110 3.64 -8.20 1.35
CA PRO A 110 2.66 -9.24 1.65
C PRO A 110 2.91 -10.57 0.96
N ASP A 111 3.43 -10.56 -0.26
CA ASP A 111 3.60 -11.75 -1.07
C ASP A 111 4.82 -11.70 -2.00
N ARG A 112 5.02 -12.81 -2.71
CA ARG A 112 6.16 -13.00 -3.62
C ARG A 112 5.74 -12.84 -5.09
N ALA A 113 6.72 -12.51 -5.94
CA ALA A 113 6.54 -12.26 -7.36
C ALA A 113 6.04 -13.48 -8.16
N GLU A 114 6.25 -14.72 -7.67
CA GLU A 114 5.85 -15.94 -8.39
C GLU A 114 4.35 -15.99 -8.72
N ARG A 115 3.53 -15.32 -7.94
CA ARG A 115 2.08 -15.20 -8.19
C ARG A 115 1.73 -14.34 -9.40
N TYR A 116 2.70 -13.57 -9.92
CA TYR A 116 2.50 -12.53 -10.92
C TYR A 116 3.26 -12.79 -12.23
N PHE A 117 3.84 -13.98 -12.42
CA PHE A 117 4.59 -14.33 -13.64
C PHE A 117 3.77 -14.28 -14.92
N SER A 118 2.45 -14.38 -14.83
CA SER A 118 1.52 -14.22 -15.96
C SER A 118 1.06 -12.77 -16.17
N THR A 119 1.57 -11.82 -15.42
CA THR A 119 1.20 -10.39 -15.48
C THR A 119 2.33 -9.55 -16.08
N ALA A 120 2.07 -8.26 -16.33
CA ALA A 120 3.07 -7.29 -16.81
C ALA A 120 4.14 -6.92 -15.76
N LEU A 121 4.23 -7.63 -14.63
CA LEU A 121 5.19 -7.30 -13.57
C LEU A 121 6.64 -7.59 -13.98
N LEU A 122 6.86 -8.55 -14.87
CA LEU A 122 8.20 -8.99 -15.34
C LEU A 122 8.60 -8.33 -16.64
#